data_0cdcc5977533fd36ae86e043136067f6
#
_entry.id   0cdcc5977533fd36ae86e043136067f6
#
_cell.length_a   1.000
_cell.length_b   1.000
_cell.length_c   1.000
_cell.angle_alpha   90.00
_cell.angle_beta   90.00
_cell.angle_gamma   90.00
#
_symmetry.space_group_name_H-M   'P 1'
#
loop_
_entity.id
_entity.type
_entity.pdbx_description
1 polymer ?
#
loop_
_entity_poly.entity_id
_entity_poly.type
_entity_poly.pdbx_seq_one_letter_code
_entity_poly.pdbx_strand_id
1 'polypeptide(L)'
;MSVPDSVMRQAKDASLPVTIRIGKSGLTDAVVVELESQLATRHLVKAKVNRGLFTRDDLKQAWTYLAEQTSCQVIFARGNVAVFWKN
;
A
#
# COMPACT_ATOMS: atom_id res chain seq x y z
N MET A 1 -13.06 -10.59 5.53
CA MET A 1 -12.33 -11.76 5.01
C MET A 1 -10.95 -11.82 5.65
N SER A 2 -10.56 -12.98 6.14
CA SER A 2 -9.28 -13.09 6.82
C SER A 2 -8.14 -13.29 5.83
N VAL A 3 -6.99 -12.71 6.16
CA VAL A 3 -5.79 -12.80 5.35
C VAL A 3 -5.04 -14.08 5.73
N PRO A 4 -4.61 -14.89 4.76
CA PRO A 4 -3.83 -16.10 5.08
C PRO A 4 -2.54 -15.76 5.82
N ASP A 5 -2.11 -16.63 6.73
CA ASP A 5 -0.89 -16.43 7.52
C ASP A 5 0.35 -16.27 6.64
N SER A 6 0.42 -17.03 5.54
CA SER A 6 1.54 -16.93 4.61
C SER A 6 1.63 -15.55 3.96
N VAL A 7 0.49 -14.95 3.67
CA VAL A 7 0.42 -13.60 3.09
C VAL A 7 0.88 -12.57 4.13
N MET A 8 0.42 -12.73 5.38
CA MET A 8 0.83 -11.82 6.46
C MET A 8 2.35 -11.89 6.70
N ARG A 9 2.93 -13.08 6.63
CA ARG A 9 4.38 -13.22 6.77
C ARG A 9 5.13 -12.51 5.65
N GLN A 10 4.65 -12.64 4.42
CA GLN A 10 5.25 -11.95 3.28
C GLN A 10 5.12 -10.44 3.43
N ALA A 11 3.98 -9.96 3.90
CA ALA A 11 3.74 -8.52 4.08
C ALA A 11 4.70 -7.91 5.10
N LYS A 12 5.06 -8.67 6.13
CA LYS A 12 5.96 -8.22 7.20
C LYS A 12 7.42 -8.44 6.89
N ASP A 13 7.73 -9.14 5.82
CA ASP A 13 9.10 -9.48 5.45
C ASP A 13 9.83 -8.24 4.96
N ALA A 14 10.98 -7.94 5.57
CA ALA A 14 11.79 -6.78 5.19
C ALA A 14 12.33 -6.89 3.76
N SER A 15 12.40 -8.10 3.21
CA SER A 15 12.89 -8.30 1.86
C SER A 15 11.83 -8.01 0.80
N LEU A 16 10.56 -7.83 1.18
CA LEU A 16 9.53 -7.44 0.24
C LEU A 16 9.83 -6.04 -0.29
N PRO A 17 10.06 -5.88 -1.60
CA PRO A 17 10.48 -4.59 -2.12
C PRO A 17 9.36 -3.58 -2.19
N VAL A 18 9.72 -2.31 -2.03
CA VAL A 18 8.82 -1.19 -2.29
C VAL A 18 8.73 -1.03 -3.82
N THR A 19 7.54 -1.16 -4.36
CA THR A 19 7.32 -1.03 -5.81
C THR A 19 6.51 0.19 -6.19
N ILE A 20 5.95 0.91 -5.20
CA ILE A 20 5.26 2.17 -5.42
C ILE A 20 5.82 3.19 -4.45
N ARG A 21 6.21 4.36 -4.98
CA ARG A 21 6.69 5.47 -4.17
C ARG A 21 5.81 6.68 -4.41
N ILE A 22 5.32 7.27 -3.33
CA ILE A 22 4.43 8.43 -3.38
C ILE A 22 5.24 9.66 -2.97
N GLY A 23 5.42 10.57 -3.93
CA GLY A 23 6.21 11.78 -3.73
C GLY A 23 5.35 13.00 -3.47
N LYS A 24 5.91 14.18 -3.79
CA LYS A 24 5.28 15.47 -3.51
C LYS A 24 3.90 15.64 -4.11
N SER A 25 3.63 14.98 -5.23
CA SER A 25 2.31 15.07 -5.87
C SER A 25 1.20 14.39 -5.07
N GLY A 26 1.56 13.56 -4.11
CA GLY A 26 0.60 12.89 -3.23
C GLY A 26 -0.18 11.80 -3.93
N LEU A 27 -1.46 11.67 -3.56
CA LEU A 27 -2.34 10.62 -4.06
C LEU A 27 -3.00 11.04 -5.37
N THR A 28 -2.26 10.93 -6.44
CA THR A 28 -2.76 11.27 -7.78
C THR A 28 -3.49 10.07 -8.38
N ASP A 29 -4.25 10.32 -9.46
CA ASP A 29 -4.88 9.25 -10.22
C ASP A 29 -3.83 8.28 -10.76
N ALA A 30 -2.65 8.77 -11.09
CA ALA A 30 -1.55 7.93 -11.56
C ALA A 30 -1.12 6.91 -10.50
N VAL A 31 -1.10 7.29 -9.22
CA VAL A 31 -0.78 6.39 -8.12
C VAL A 31 -1.85 5.30 -8.00
N VAL A 32 -3.12 5.68 -8.08
CA VAL A 32 -4.24 4.72 -8.01
C VAL A 32 -4.14 3.72 -9.16
N VAL A 33 -3.95 4.20 -10.38
CA VAL A 33 -3.84 3.34 -11.57
C VAL A 33 -2.65 2.40 -11.44
N GLU A 34 -1.51 2.90 -10.97
CA GLU A 34 -0.31 2.09 -10.80
C GLU A 34 -0.52 1.00 -9.75
N LEU A 35 -1.14 1.34 -8.62
CA LEU A 35 -1.43 0.35 -7.57
C LEU A 35 -2.36 -0.74 -8.10
N GLU A 36 -3.42 -0.34 -8.79
CA GLU A 36 -4.37 -1.28 -9.36
C GLU A 36 -3.69 -2.21 -10.37
N SER A 37 -2.84 -1.65 -11.22
CA SER A 37 -2.10 -2.41 -12.22
C SER A 37 -1.17 -3.44 -11.56
N GLN A 38 -0.45 -3.04 -10.53
CA GLN A 38 0.47 -3.96 -9.84
C GLN A 38 -0.29 -5.06 -9.09
N LEU A 39 -1.42 -4.72 -8.47
CA LEU A 39 -2.23 -5.71 -7.75
C LEU A 39 -2.83 -6.75 -8.70
N ALA A 40 -3.04 -6.41 -9.96
CA ALA A 40 -3.54 -7.36 -10.95
C ALA A 40 -2.55 -8.48 -11.23
N THR A 41 -1.24 -8.23 -11.05
CA THR A 41 -0.20 -9.22 -11.37
C THR A 41 0.50 -9.77 -10.13
N ARG A 42 0.57 -9.01 -9.04
CA ARG A 42 1.40 -9.36 -7.88
C ARG A 42 0.62 -9.84 -6.68
N HIS A 43 -0.63 -9.47 -6.53
CA HIS A 43 -1.48 -9.72 -5.36
C HIS A 43 -1.00 -8.99 -4.10
N LEU A 44 0.28 -8.73 -3.94
CA LEU A 44 0.88 -8.10 -2.77
C LEU A 44 1.77 -6.96 -3.23
N VAL A 45 1.47 -5.74 -2.78
CA VAL A 45 2.19 -4.54 -3.22
C VAL A 45 2.57 -3.69 -2.01
N LYS A 46 3.83 -3.30 -1.95
CA LYS A 46 4.35 -2.45 -0.87
C LYS A 46 4.56 -1.04 -1.41
N ALA A 47 3.95 -0.07 -0.73
CA ALA A 47 4.05 1.34 -1.10
C ALA A 47 4.72 2.13 0.01
N LYS A 48 5.44 3.18 -0.36
CA LYS A 48 6.12 4.07 0.58
C LYS A 48 5.86 5.52 0.20
N VAL A 49 5.55 6.35 1.20
CA VAL A 49 5.42 7.80 0.99
C VAL A 49 6.69 8.50 1.44
N ASN A 50 6.97 9.66 0.87
CA ASN A 50 8.09 10.49 1.30
C ASN A 50 7.85 10.96 2.73
N ARG A 51 8.92 10.96 3.53
CA ARG A 51 8.84 11.39 4.92
C ARG A 51 8.35 12.85 4.99
N GLY A 52 7.44 13.10 5.93
CA GLY A 52 6.92 14.45 6.15
C GLY A 52 5.80 14.87 5.21
N LEU A 53 5.42 14.03 4.25
CA LEU A 53 4.37 14.35 3.29
C LEU A 53 2.98 14.34 3.96
N PHE A 54 2.78 13.45 4.91
CA PHE A 54 1.51 13.30 5.64
C PHE A 54 1.76 13.27 7.14
N THR A 55 0.78 13.77 7.91
CA THR A 55 0.75 13.49 9.35
C THR A 55 0.39 12.02 9.54
N ARG A 56 0.53 11.52 10.77
CA ARG A 56 0.19 10.11 11.05
C ARG A 56 -1.26 9.79 10.72
N ASP A 57 -2.18 10.68 11.11
CA ASP A 57 -3.61 10.47 10.85
C ASP A 57 -3.93 10.58 9.35
N ASP A 58 -3.32 11.55 8.68
CA ASP A 58 -3.52 11.73 7.25
C ASP A 58 -2.96 10.54 6.47
N LEU A 59 -1.85 9.97 6.92
CA LEU A 59 -1.25 8.81 6.28
C LEU A 59 -2.18 7.60 6.37
N LYS A 60 -2.81 7.39 7.52
CA LYS A 60 -3.76 6.31 7.71
C LYS A 60 -4.94 6.46 6.75
N GLN A 61 -5.46 7.68 6.60
CA GLN A 61 -6.54 7.97 5.67
C GLN A 61 -6.10 7.76 4.23
N ALA A 62 -4.84 8.12 3.91
CA ALA A 62 -4.30 7.92 2.58
C ALA A 62 -4.28 6.44 2.20
N TRP A 63 -3.83 5.58 3.11
CA TRP A 63 -3.82 4.14 2.87
C TRP A 63 -5.23 3.60 2.65
N THR A 64 -6.18 4.03 3.48
CA THR A 64 -7.58 3.63 3.35
C THR A 64 -8.16 4.07 2.00
N TYR A 65 -7.88 5.30 1.60
CA TYR A 65 -8.32 5.83 0.31
C TYR A 65 -7.82 4.96 -0.84
N LEU A 66 -6.53 4.63 -0.85
CA LEU A 66 -5.95 3.81 -1.92
C LEU A 66 -6.57 2.41 -1.94
N ALA A 67 -6.79 1.83 -0.76
CA ALA A 67 -7.39 0.50 -0.67
C ALA A 67 -8.81 0.51 -1.23
N GLU A 68 -9.59 1.54 -0.91
CA GLU A 68 -10.96 1.66 -1.41
C GLU A 68 -10.99 1.85 -2.92
N GLN A 69 -10.12 2.71 -3.45
CA GLN A 69 -10.07 2.98 -4.89
C GLN A 69 -9.67 1.77 -5.72
N THR A 70 -8.91 0.85 -5.14
CA THR A 70 -8.41 -0.33 -5.86
C THR A 70 -9.08 -1.63 -5.41
N SER A 71 -10.08 -1.54 -4.54
CA SER A 71 -10.80 -2.71 -4.02
C SER A 71 -9.88 -3.76 -3.41
N CYS A 72 -8.92 -3.31 -2.61
CA CYS A 72 -7.97 -4.18 -1.93
C CYS A 72 -7.97 -3.90 -0.43
N GLN A 73 -7.09 -4.59 0.31
CA GLN A 73 -6.96 -4.42 1.75
C GLN A 73 -5.56 -3.94 2.10
N VAL A 74 -5.48 -3.02 3.08
CA VAL A 74 -4.21 -2.69 3.72
C VAL A 74 -4.02 -3.71 4.84
N ILE A 75 -3.05 -4.61 4.68
CA ILE A 75 -2.86 -5.70 5.64
C ILE A 75 -1.70 -5.46 6.60
N PHE A 76 -0.86 -4.49 6.30
CA PHE A 76 0.26 -4.13 7.16
C PHE A 76 0.66 -2.69 6.88
N ALA A 77 0.92 -1.92 7.93
CA ALA A 77 1.40 -0.55 7.78
C ALA A 77 2.35 -0.25 8.93
N ARG A 78 3.48 0.37 8.60
CA ARG A 78 4.48 0.74 9.59
C ARG A 78 5.24 1.97 9.10
N GLY A 79 5.25 3.02 9.90
CA GLY A 79 5.89 4.27 9.50
C GLY A 79 5.30 4.79 8.20
N ASN A 80 6.14 5.05 7.23
CA ASN A 80 5.75 5.60 5.93
C ASN A 80 5.43 4.52 4.89
N VAL A 81 5.30 3.27 5.31
CA VAL A 81 5.16 2.12 4.41
C VAL A 81 3.85 1.39 4.70
N ALA A 82 3.20 0.91 3.65
CA ALA A 82 2.04 0.03 3.79
C ALA A 82 2.10 -1.08 2.75
N VAL A 83 1.49 -2.22 3.09
CA VAL A 83 1.38 -3.34 2.18
C VAL A 83 -0.09 -3.58 1.87
N PHE A 84 -0.38 -3.64 0.58
CA PHE A 84 -1.73 -3.88 0.06
C PHE A 84 -1.81 -5.31 -0.46
N TRP A 85 -2.96 -5.91 -0.24
CA TRP A 85 -3.22 -7.28 -0.69
C TRP A 85 -4.58 -7.35 -1.37
N LYS A 86 -4.62 -8.02 -2.50
CA LYS A 86 -5.87 -8.27 -3.23
C LYS A 86 -6.01 -9.77 -3.44
N ASN A 87 -7.14 -10.27 -3.00
CA ASN A 87 -7.45 -11.69 -3.12
C ASN A 87 -7.72 -12.07 -4.58
#